data_f445b88b23508301e5ef07c28e9830d7
#
_entry.id   f445b88b23508301e5ef07c28e9830d7
#
_cell.length_a   1.000
_cell.length_b   1.000
_cell.length_c   1.000
_cell.angle_alpha   90.00
_cell.angle_beta   90.00
_cell.angle_gamma   90.00
#
_symmetry.space_group_name_H-M   'P 1'
#
loop_
_entity.id
_entity.type
_entity.pdbx_description
1 polymer ?
#
loop_
_entity_poly.entity_id
_entity_poly.type
_entity_poly.pdbx_seq_one_letter_code
_entity_poly.pdbx_strand_id
1 'polypeptide(L)'
;NTTVTKGLNSIAEMKDTGIEWIGKVPTNWSIKKLKYLSKLITDKHNTNENDIKISPENVESFTGVCFNLYSEQEGIGVKFKSGDILFNKLRLYLVKIIMTNYDGFSMGEMITIRMNKNVLNKYYFYTFFNQGFIDLLNSQSTGVKVPRVSPDVIMGSKLPLPPLSEQTEIINYLDEETLKIDKIIDIESRRIVLLKELRQSLISNVVTGKVDIRNEVLA
;
A
#
# COMPACT_ATOMS: atom_id res chain seq x y z
N ASN A 1 -11.26 -2.46 4.79
CA ASN A 1 -10.30 -3.56 5.08
C ASN A 1 -10.91 -4.96 5.23
N THR A 2 -12.24 -5.08 5.30
CA THR A 2 -12.91 -6.38 5.44
C THR A 2 -13.13 -7.09 4.11
N THR A 3 -13.19 -6.37 3.01
CA THR A 3 -13.50 -6.90 1.68
C THR A 3 -12.51 -8.00 1.23
N VAL A 4 -11.21 -7.82 1.49
CA VAL A 4 -10.17 -8.81 1.14
C VAL A 4 -10.20 -10.09 1.99
N THR A 5 -10.95 -10.09 3.10
CA THR A 5 -11.09 -11.25 3.98
C THR A 5 -12.52 -11.84 4.00
N LYS A 6 -13.54 -11.04 3.69
CA LYS A 6 -14.95 -11.46 3.77
C LYS A 6 -15.66 -11.53 2.41
N GLY A 7 -15.03 -11.01 1.35
CA GLY A 7 -15.66 -10.87 0.05
C GLY A 7 -16.71 -9.77 0.01
N LEU A 8 -17.46 -9.71 -1.08
CA LEU A 8 -18.53 -8.72 -1.33
C LEU A 8 -19.92 -9.26 -1.04
N ASN A 9 -20.08 -10.58 -1.00
CA ASN A 9 -21.37 -11.22 -0.77
C ASN A 9 -21.68 -11.27 0.73
N SER A 10 -22.58 -10.40 1.20
CA SER A 10 -22.96 -10.30 2.61
C SER A 10 -23.80 -11.48 3.14
N ILE A 11 -24.36 -12.30 2.24
CA ILE A 11 -25.19 -13.47 2.59
C ILE A 11 -24.43 -14.80 2.43
N ALA A 12 -23.12 -14.75 2.09
CA ALA A 12 -22.32 -15.95 1.97
C ALA A 12 -22.21 -16.69 3.31
N GLU A 13 -22.30 -18.01 3.26
CA GLU A 13 -22.02 -18.83 4.43
C GLU A 13 -20.53 -18.71 4.80
N MET A 14 -20.26 -18.46 6.09
CA MET A 14 -18.92 -18.14 6.59
C MET A 14 -18.38 -19.29 7.44
N LYS A 15 -17.10 -19.59 7.29
CA LYS A 15 -16.34 -20.49 8.17
C LYS A 15 -15.24 -19.76 8.92
N ASP A 16 -14.99 -20.17 10.15
CA ASP A 16 -13.90 -19.64 10.96
C ASP A 16 -12.56 -20.21 10.46
N THR A 17 -11.55 -19.34 10.37
CA THR A 17 -10.21 -19.73 9.92
C THR A 17 -9.27 -20.07 11.07
N GLY A 18 -9.62 -19.73 12.31
CA GLY A 18 -8.74 -19.81 13.47
C GLY A 18 -7.54 -18.86 13.40
N ILE A 19 -7.58 -17.87 12.51
CA ILE A 19 -6.51 -16.87 12.32
C ILE A 19 -7.09 -15.50 12.63
N GLU A 20 -6.62 -14.89 13.69
CA GLU A 20 -7.18 -13.67 14.27
C GLU A 20 -7.40 -12.54 13.25
N TRP A 21 -6.37 -12.20 12.47
CA TRP A 21 -6.46 -11.09 11.51
C TRP A 21 -7.38 -11.36 10.32
N ILE A 22 -7.60 -12.63 9.95
CA ILE A 22 -8.52 -13.03 8.87
C ILE A 22 -9.94 -13.16 9.42
N GLY A 23 -10.08 -13.82 10.58
CA GLY A 23 -11.37 -14.16 11.18
C GLY A 23 -12.14 -15.17 10.35
N LYS A 24 -13.39 -14.85 10.02
CA LYS A 24 -14.26 -15.69 9.18
C LYS A 24 -14.12 -15.33 7.70
N VAL A 25 -14.14 -16.35 6.84
CA VAL A 25 -14.13 -16.22 5.36
C VAL A 25 -15.31 -17.00 4.76
N PRO A 26 -15.74 -16.70 3.53
CA PRO A 26 -16.71 -17.54 2.81
C PRO A 26 -16.29 -19.03 2.76
N THR A 27 -17.22 -19.93 2.89
CA THR A 27 -16.94 -21.39 3.00
C THR A 27 -16.22 -21.96 1.78
N ASN A 28 -16.41 -21.35 0.61
CA ASN A 28 -15.75 -21.71 -0.66
C ASN A 28 -14.29 -21.20 -0.74
N TRP A 29 -13.85 -20.32 0.17
CA TRP A 29 -12.46 -19.83 0.16
C TRP A 29 -11.53 -20.83 0.85
N SER A 30 -10.27 -20.87 0.40
CA SER A 30 -9.21 -21.59 1.08
C SER A 30 -8.20 -20.63 1.73
N ILE A 31 -7.41 -21.16 2.67
CA ILE A 31 -6.33 -20.41 3.32
C ILE A 31 -5.02 -21.07 2.93
N LYS A 32 -4.09 -20.28 2.42
CA LYS A 32 -2.77 -20.77 1.99
C LYS A 32 -1.65 -19.89 2.54
N LYS A 33 -0.48 -20.49 2.76
CA LYS A 33 0.73 -19.70 3.07
C LYS A 33 1.17 -18.96 1.80
N LEU A 34 1.66 -17.72 1.97
CA LEU A 34 2.11 -16.88 0.86
C LEU A 34 3.15 -17.58 -0.01
N LYS A 35 4.06 -18.36 0.55
CA LYS A 35 5.05 -19.14 -0.19
C LYS A 35 4.48 -20.15 -1.20
N TYR A 36 3.21 -20.54 -1.06
CA TYR A 36 2.53 -21.42 -2.03
C TYR A 36 1.78 -20.64 -3.11
N LEU A 37 1.57 -19.34 -2.88
CA LEU A 37 0.89 -18.41 -3.78
C LEU A 37 1.87 -17.54 -4.58
N SER A 38 3.13 -17.51 -4.17
CA SER A 38 4.14 -16.62 -4.73
C SER A 38 5.55 -17.18 -4.58
N LYS A 39 6.50 -16.50 -5.20
CA LYS A 39 7.95 -16.71 -5.03
C LYS A 39 8.59 -15.43 -4.52
N LEU A 40 9.47 -15.57 -3.55
CA LEU A 40 10.42 -14.53 -3.19
C LEU A 40 11.51 -14.48 -4.27
N ILE A 41 11.68 -13.33 -4.90
CA ILE A 41 12.74 -13.12 -5.90
C ILE A 41 14.00 -12.68 -5.16
N THR A 42 15.11 -13.34 -5.49
CA THR A 42 16.43 -13.08 -4.87
C THR A 42 17.54 -12.90 -5.92
N ASP A 43 17.15 -12.63 -7.17
CA ASP A 43 18.05 -12.43 -8.31
C ASP A 43 18.77 -11.09 -8.19
N LYS A 44 20.00 -11.13 -7.70
CA LYS A 44 20.81 -9.96 -7.34
C LYS A 44 21.72 -9.55 -8.49
N HIS A 45 21.73 -8.26 -8.79
CA HIS A 45 22.57 -7.64 -9.81
C HIS A 45 23.20 -6.34 -9.31
N ASN A 46 24.38 -6.00 -9.86
CA ASN A 46 24.89 -4.65 -9.72
C ASN A 46 24.02 -3.69 -10.51
N THR A 47 23.66 -2.56 -9.91
CA THR A 47 22.85 -1.52 -10.54
C THR A 47 23.70 -0.39 -11.06
N ASN A 48 23.26 0.25 -12.14
CA ASN A 48 23.83 1.45 -12.73
C ASN A 48 23.00 2.70 -12.39
N GLU A 49 23.54 3.88 -12.64
CA GLU A 49 22.85 5.15 -12.37
C GLU A 49 21.52 5.28 -13.12
N ASN A 50 21.46 4.79 -14.37
CA ASN A 50 20.28 4.90 -15.23
C ASN A 50 19.22 3.81 -15.00
N ASP A 51 19.48 2.86 -14.12
CA ASP A 51 18.53 1.81 -13.81
C ASP A 51 17.36 2.34 -13.00
N ILE A 52 16.16 1.83 -13.24
CA ILE A 52 15.02 2.01 -12.34
C ILE A 52 15.33 1.29 -11.03
N LYS A 53 15.46 2.05 -9.95
CA LYS A 53 15.82 1.56 -8.61
C LYS A 53 14.79 2.04 -7.59
N ILE A 54 14.14 1.14 -6.91
CA ILE A 54 13.12 1.45 -5.91
C ILE A 54 13.60 1.01 -4.53
N SER A 55 13.73 1.98 -3.64
CA SER A 55 14.01 1.79 -2.22
C SER A 55 12.81 2.23 -1.36
N PRO A 56 12.79 1.95 -0.06
CA PRO A 56 11.69 2.40 0.80
C PRO A 56 11.46 3.90 0.81
N GLU A 57 12.48 4.71 0.54
CA GLU A 57 12.41 6.17 0.49
C GLU A 57 11.58 6.66 -0.70
N ASN A 58 11.53 5.89 -1.79
CA ASN A 58 10.79 6.24 -3.01
C ASN A 58 9.28 5.92 -2.93
N VAL A 59 8.85 5.20 -1.89
CA VAL A 59 7.46 4.72 -1.74
C VAL A 59 6.74 5.53 -0.68
N GLU A 60 5.58 6.06 -1.04
CA GLU A 60 4.70 6.75 -0.11
C GLU A 60 4.01 5.76 0.82
N SER A 61 3.89 6.12 2.10
CA SER A 61 3.26 5.26 3.11
C SER A 61 1.76 5.14 2.87
N PHE A 62 1.21 3.93 2.97
CA PHE A 62 -0.22 3.60 2.88
C PHE A 62 -0.89 3.80 1.52
N THR A 63 -0.22 4.31 0.50
CA THR A 63 -0.85 4.68 -0.78
C THR A 63 -0.61 3.67 -1.90
N GLY A 64 0.50 2.94 -1.85
CA GLY A 64 0.93 2.11 -2.96
C GLY A 64 1.58 2.91 -4.10
N VAL A 65 1.90 4.18 -3.88
CA VAL A 65 2.49 5.08 -4.86
C VAL A 65 4.00 5.12 -4.73
N CYS A 66 4.70 5.03 -5.86
CA CYS A 66 6.10 5.33 -5.99
C CYS A 66 6.24 6.70 -6.64
N PHE A 67 6.79 7.68 -5.93
CA PHE A 67 6.91 9.05 -6.41
C PHE A 67 8.25 9.35 -7.10
N ASN A 68 9.23 8.44 -6.99
CA ASN A 68 10.51 8.54 -7.68
C ASN A 68 11.01 7.14 -8.08
N LEU A 69 11.34 6.96 -9.36
CA LEU A 69 11.81 5.70 -9.91
C LEU A 69 13.34 5.50 -9.82
N TYR A 70 14.05 6.52 -9.34
CA TYR A 70 15.50 6.53 -9.28
C TYR A 70 15.97 6.75 -7.85
N SER A 71 16.18 5.64 -7.12
CA SER A 71 16.79 5.70 -5.80
C SER A 71 18.26 6.14 -5.93
N GLU A 72 18.70 6.99 -5.00
CA GLU A 72 20.11 7.34 -4.86
C GLU A 72 20.96 6.19 -4.27
N GLN A 73 20.32 5.11 -3.82
CA GLN A 73 21.05 3.95 -3.32
C GLN A 73 21.82 3.28 -4.46
N GLU A 74 23.10 3.07 -4.22
CA GLU A 74 23.99 2.35 -5.13
C GLU A 74 24.25 0.92 -4.64
N GLY A 75 24.75 0.08 -5.55
CA GLY A 75 25.20 -1.26 -5.24
C GLY A 75 24.30 -2.35 -5.79
N ILE A 76 24.06 -3.40 -5.00
CA ILE A 76 23.35 -4.59 -5.45
C ILE A 76 21.85 -4.44 -5.20
N GLY A 77 21.07 -4.51 -6.29
CA GLY A 77 19.60 -4.58 -6.26
C GLY A 77 19.08 -5.98 -6.60
N VAL A 78 17.85 -6.28 -6.21
CA VAL A 78 17.14 -7.49 -6.63
C VAL A 78 16.25 -7.14 -7.82
N LYS A 79 16.44 -7.85 -8.94
CA LYS A 79 15.70 -7.60 -10.18
C LYS A 79 14.23 -7.95 -10.03
N PHE A 80 13.36 -7.00 -10.29
CA PHE A 80 11.91 -7.21 -10.37
C PHE A 80 11.40 -7.02 -11.81
N LYS A 81 10.20 -7.55 -12.05
CA LYS A 81 9.47 -7.41 -13.31
C LYS A 81 8.12 -6.73 -13.07
N SER A 82 7.58 -6.17 -14.14
CA SER A 82 6.21 -5.67 -14.15
C SER A 82 5.24 -6.71 -13.57
N GLY A 83 4.38 -6.28 -12.67
CA GLY A 83 3.44 -7.10 -11.91
C GLY A 83 3.99 -7.66 -10.60
N ASP A 84 5.27 -7.51 -10.30
CA ASP A 84 5.81 -7.90 -8.99
C ASP A 84 5.37 -6.92 -7.90
N ILE A 85 5.24 -7.43 -6.68
CA ILE A 85 4.94 -6.62 -5.50
C ILE A 85 6.23 -6.40 -4.73
N LEU A 86 6.59 -5.13 -4.53
CA LEU A 86 7.71 -4.74 -3.67
C LEU A 86 7.16 -4.43 -2.29
N PHE A 87 7.70 -5.09 -1.28
CA PHE A 87 7.24 -5.02 0.10
C PHE A 87 8.40 -4.63 1.00
N ASN A 88 8.27 -3.51 1.72
CA ASN A 88 9.28 -3.08 2.69
C ASN A 88 9.17 -3.89 3.99
N LYS A 89 10.22 -4.63 4.33
CA LYS A 89 10.27 -5.46 5.54
C LYS A 89 10.76 -4.72 6.79
N LEU A 90 11.10 -3.42 6.66
CA LEU A 90 11.58 -2.56 7.73
C LEU A 90 10.50 -1.57 8.14
N ARG A 91 10.30 -1.37 9.47
CA ARG A 91 9.28 -0.43 9.98
C ARG A 91 7.93 -0.65 9.30
N LEU A 92 7.39 -1.84 9.42
CA LEU A 92 6.16 -2.28 8.73
C LEU A 92 4.96 -1.36 8.96
N TYR A 93 4.92 -0.66 10.09
CA TYR A 93 3.89 0.32 10.41
C TYR A 93 3.83 1.49 9.42
N LEU A 94 4.84 1.68 8.57
CA LEU A 94 4.82 2.66 7.48
C LEU A 94 4.10 2.15 6.23
N VAL A 95 3.82 0.87 6.14
CA VAL A 95 3.07 0.22 5.03
C VAL A 95 3.54 0.69 3.65
N LYS A 96 4.84 0.57 3.39
CA LYS A 96 5.44 0.93 2.10
C LYS A 96 5.46 -0.29 1.18
N ILE A 97 4.46 -0.39 0.34
CA ILE A 97 4.21 -1.52 -0.56
C ILE A 97 3.81 -0.95 -1.91
N ILE A 98 4.36 -1.46 -3.01
CA ILE A 98 3.94 -1.10 -4.35
C ILE A 98 3.78 -2.34 -5.22
N MET A 99 2.92 -2.25 -6.22
CA MET A 99 2.86 -3.18 -7.34
C MET A 99 3.41 -2.46 -8.58
N THR A 100 4.45 -3.03 -9.20
CA THR A 100 5.15 -2.38 -10.30
C THR A 100 4.44 -2.63 -11.62
N ASN A 101 4.49 -1.68 -12.54
CA ASN A 101 4.07 -1.82 -13.94
C ASN A 101 5.24 -1.67 -14.93
N TYR A 102 6.46 -1.75 -14.43
CA TYR A 102 7.74 -1.66 -15.14
C TYR A 102 8.74 -2.65 -14.54
N ASP A 103 9.84 -2.90 -15.22
CA ASP A 103 10.98 -3.69 -14.73
C ASP A 103 12.00 -2.78 -14.04
N GLY A 104 12.77 -3.32 -13.10
CA GLY A 104 13.81 -2.56 -12.38
C GLY A 104 14.44 -3.36 -11.24
N PHE A 105 14.97 -2.65 -10.25
CA PHE A 105 15.67 -3.23 -9.11
C PHE A 105 15.09 -2.72 -7.78
N SER A 106 14.75 -3.63 -6.89
CA SER A 106 14.41 -3.30 -5.51
C SER A 106 15.69 -3.19 -4.68
N MET A 107 15.79 -2.08 -3.93
CA MET A 107 16.99 -1.74 -3.17
C MET A 107 16.73 -1.83 -1.66
N GLY A 108 17.79 -1.97 -0.90
CA GLY A 108 17.76 -1.91 0.56
C GLY A 108 16.86 -2.98 1.20
N GLU A 109 15.87 -2.53 1.93
CA GLU A 109 14.97 -3.40 2.71
C GLU A 109 13.68 -3.80 1.97
N MET A 110 13.57 -3.45 0.67
CA MET A 110 12.48 -3.92 -0.18
C MET A 110 12.71 -5.37 -0.58
N ILE A 111 11.72 -6.22 -0.37
CA ILE A 111 11.68 -7.57 -0.93
C ILE A 111 10.77 -7.61 -2.14
N THR A 112 11.11 -8.46 -3.11
CA THR A 112 10.33 -8.65 -4.35
C THR A 112 9.54 -9.94 -4.27
N ILE A 113 8.22 -9.82 -4.33
CA ILE A 113 7.27 -10.96 -4.26
C ILE A 113 6.60 -11.08 -5.63
N ARG A 114 6.81 -12.20 -6.29
CA ARG A 114 6.16 -12.54 -7.56
C ARG A 114 5.05 -13.54 -7.33
N MET A 115 3.82 -13.14 -7.62
CA MET A 115 2.67 -14.01 -7.49
C MET A 115 2.67 -15.10 -8.58
N ASN A 116 2.10 -16.26 -8.26
CA ASN A 116 1.93 -17.36 -9.21
C ASN A 116 0.82 -17.02 -10.23
N LYS A 117 0.88 -17.62 -11.42
CA LYS A 117 -0.06 -17.35 -12.54
C LYS A 117 -1.54 -17.68 -12.23
N ASN A 118 -1.80 -18.47 -11.20
CA ASN A 118 -3.15 -18.89 -10.81
C ASN A 118 -3.80 -18.00 -9.75
N VAL A 119 -3.22 -16.83 -9.49
CA VAL A 119 -3.75 -15.82 -8.57
C VAL A 119 -3.56 -14.43 -9.16
N LEU A 120 -4.41 -13.49 -8.77
CA LEU A 120 -4.31 -12.11 -9.25
C LEU A 120 -3.42 -11.27 -8.34
N ASN A 121 -2.33 -10.74 -8.90
CA ASN A 121 -1.33 -9.93 -8.16
C ASN A 121 -2.00 -8.79 -7.40
N LYS A 122 -2.93 -8.10 -8.05
CA LYS A 122 -3.61 -6.92 -7.50
C LYS A 122 -4.48 -7.24 -6.29
N TYR A 123 -5.08 -8.44 -6.23
CA TYR A 123 -5.81 -8.88 -5.05
C TYR A 123 -4.87 -8.98 -3.83
N TYR A 124 -3.69 -9.57 -4.01
CA TYR A 124 -2.70 -9.67 -2.93
C TYR A 124 -2.03 -8.35 -2.60
N PHE A 125 -1.85 -7.48 -3.59
CA PHE A 125 -1.45 -6.10 -3.34
C PHE A 125 -2.41 -5.43 -2.35
N TYR A 126 -3.73 -5.47 -2.59
CA TYR A 126 -4.71 -4.94 -1.65
C TYR A 126 -4.75 -5.70 -0.31
N THR A 127 -4.56 -7.02 -0.34
CA THR A 127 -4.52 -7.82 0.89
C THR A 127 -3.37 -7.41 1.81
N PHE A 128 -2.22 -7.03 1.25
CA PHE A 128 -1.07 -6.58 2.03
C PHE A 128 -1.26 -5.24 2.73
N PHE A 129 -2.23 -4.42 2.31
CA PHE A 129 -2.63 -3.20 3.03
C PHE A 129 -3.62 -3.47 4.18
N ASN A 130 -4.03 -4.72 4.40
CA ASN A 130 -4.90 -5.03 5.54
C ASN A 130 -4.17 -4.77 6.86
N GLN A 131 -4.78 -3.93 7.72
CA GLN A 131 -4.15 -3.53 8.99
C GLN A 131 -3.87 -4.74 9.89
N GLY A 132 -4.80 -5.70 10.00
CA GLY A 132 -4.58 -6.91 10.79
C GLY A 132 -3.41 -7.76 10.28
N PHE A 133 -3.18 -7.80 8.96
CA PHE A 133 -2.00 -8.45 8.40
C PHE A 133 -0.71 -7.72 8.78
N ILE A 134 -0.69 -6.40 8.69
CA ILE A 134 0.45 -5.57 9.10
C ILE A 134 0.73 -5.73 10.59
N ASP A 135 -0.30 -5.73 11.43
CA ASP A 135 -0.17 -5.89 12.89
C ASP A 135 0.38 -7.27 13.24
N LEU A 136 -0.09 -8.33 12.56
CA LEU A 136 0.47 -9.68 12.70
C LEU A 136 1.97 -9.69 12.37
N LEU A 137 2.39 -9.10 11.27
CA LEU A 137 3.80 -9.05 10.90
C LEU A 137 4.62 -8.18 11.86
N ASN A 138 4.06 -7.06 12.31
CA ASN A 138 4.70 -6.19 13.30
C ASN A 138 4.94 -6.91 14.63
N SER A 139 4.00 -7.74 15.11
CA SER A 139 4.15 -8.51 16.33
C SER A 139 5.30 -9.55 16.27
N GLN A 140 5.68 -9.95 15.04
CA GLN A 140 6.76 -10.91 14.77
C GLN A 140 8.07 -10.22 14.34
N SER A 141 8.12 -8.87 14.40
CA SER A 141 9.31 -8.12 14.06
C SER A 141 10.37 -8.23 15.19
N THR A 142 11.64 -8.12 14.81
CA THR A 142 12.78 -8.10 15.70
C THR A 142 13.50 -6.76 15.63
N GLY A 143 14.14 -6.35 16.73
CA GLY A 143 14.87 -5.09 16.84
C GLY A 143 14.04 -3.96 17.46
N VAL A 144 14.61 -3.29 18.48
CA VAL A 144 13.91 -2.26 19.26
C VAL A 144 13.86 -0.91 18.53
N LYS A 145 15.00 -0.44 18.00
CA LYS A 145 15.09 0.88 17.32
C LYS A 145 14.59 0.84 15.89
N VAL A 146 14.81 -0.28 15.20
CA VAL A 146 14.48 -0.46 13.79
C VAL A 146 13.85 -1.84 13.62
N PRO A 147 12.54 -1.97 13.88
CA PRO A 147 11.87 -3.26 13.79
C PRO A 147 11.89 -3.77 12.36
N ARG A 148 12.31 -5.04 12.20
CA ARG A 148 12.42 -5.74 10.92
C ARG A 148 11.73 -7.08 11.01
N VAL A 149 11.03 -7.48 9.96
CA VAL A 149 10.49 -8.82 9.82
C VAL A 149 11.31 -9.62 8.81
N SER A 150 11.54 -10.90 9.10
CA SER A 150 12.28 -11.73 8.15
C SER A 150 11.40 -12.07 6.93
N PRO A 151 11.99 -12.22 5.74
CA PRO A 151 11.25 -12.68 4.55
C PRO A 151 10.54 -14.02 4.79
N ASP A 152 11.11 -14.92 5.57
CA ASP A 152 10.52 -16.22 5.88
C ASP A 152 9.21 -16.10 6.68
N VAL A 153 9.14 -15.15 7.60
CA VAL A 153 7.91 -14.84 8.35
C VAL A 153 6.82 -14.33 7.39
N ILE A 154 7.18 -13.39 6.51
CA ILE A 154 6.24 -12.86 5.50
C ILE A 154 5.75 -13.99 4.58
N MET A 155 6.66 -14.77 4.02
CA MET A 155 6.34 -15.88 3.12
C MET A 155 5.63 -17.06 3.83
N GLY A 156 5.81 -17.19 5.14
CA GLY A 156 5.13 -18.17 6.00
C GLY A 156 3.72 -17.77 6.40
N SER A 157 3.35 -16.51 6.23
CA SER A 157 2.04 -15.98 6.65
C SER A 157 0.90 -16.60 5.84
N LYS A 158 -0.19 -16.90 6.53
CA LYS A 158 -1.41 -17.45 5.94
C LYS A 158 -2.28 -16.33 5.39
N LEU A 159 -2.78 -16.50 4.16
CA LEU A 159 -3.61 -15.52 3.43
C LEU A 159 -4.87 -16.20 2.90
N PRO A 160 -5.97 -15.45 2.74
CA PRO A 160 -7.17 -15.96 2.07
C PRO A 160 -6.91 -16.16 0.58
N LEU A 161 -7.51 -17.19 0.02
CA LEU A 161 -7.49 -17.50 -1.42
C LEU A 161 -8.92 -17.68 -1.91
N PRO A 162 -9.56 -16.59 -2.39
CA PRO A 162 -10.83 -16.64 -3.08
C PRO A 162 -10.72 -17.33 -4.44
N PRO A 163 -11.83 -17.81 -5.04
CA PRO A 163 -11.91 -18.10 -6.46
C PRO A 163 -11.49 -16.89 -7.32
N LEU A 164 -10.92 -17.12 -8.51
CA LEU A 164 -10.44 -16.03 -9.38
C LEU A 164 -11.53 -15.02 -9.76
N SER A 165 -12.78 -15.46 -9.94
CA SER A 165 -13.93 -14.58 -10.18
C SER A 165 -14.12 -13.59 -9.04
N GLU A 166 -14.11 -14.09 -7.80
CA GLU A 166 -14.27 -13.24 -6.62
C GLU A 166 -13.05 -12.33 -6.39
N GLN A 167 -11.82 -12.79 -6.69
CA GLN A 167 -10.65 -11.91 -6.69
C GLN A 167 -10.85 -10.73 -7.65
N THR A 168 -11.39 -10.99 -8.85
CA THR A 168 -11.66 -9.95 -9.86
C THR A 168 -12.72 -8.96 -9.38
N GLU A 169 -13.82 -9.47 -8.82
CA GLU A 169 -14.89 -8.61 -8.27
C GLU A 169 -14.37 -7.71 -7.14
N ILE A 170 -13.57 -8.26 -6.22
CA ILE A 170 -12.97 -7.53 -5.12
C ILE A 170 -12.02 -6.45 -5.65
N ILE A 171 -11.19 -6.77 -6.65
CA ILE A 171 -10.28 -5.80 -7.28
C ILE A 171 -11.08 -4.64 -7.89
N ASN A 172 -12.09 -4.94 -8.69
CA ASN A 172 -12.90 -3.92 -9.35
C ASN A 172 -13.57 -3.00 -8.33
N TYR A 173 -14.16 -3.57 -7.29
CA TYR A 173 -14.78 -2.80 -6.21
C TYR A 173 -13.75 -1.88 -5.51
N LEU A 174 -12.57 -2.41 -5.16
CA LEU A 174 -11.55 -1.63 -4.46
C LEU A 174 -10.96 -0.54 -5.38
N ASP A 175 -10.80 -0.81 -6.68
CA ASP A 175 -10.36 0.18 -7.65
C ASP A 175 -11.35 1.34 -7.75
N GLU A 176 -12.64 1.04 -7.85
CA GLU A 176 -13.69 2.06 -7.90
C GLU A 176 -13.72 2.91 -6.63
N GLU A 177 -13.68 2.27 -5.45
CA GLU A 177 -13.69 2.98 -4.17
C GLU A 177 -12.43 3.83 -3.97
N THR A 178 -11.26 3.31 -4.34
CA THR A 178 -9.99 4.05 -4.26
C THR A 178 -10.04 5.29 -5.17
N LEU A 179 -10.52 5.13 -6.43
CA LEU A 179 -10.67 6.26 -7.35
C LEU A 179 -11.64 7.34 -6.84
N LYS A 180 -12.72 6.95 -6.12
CA LYS A 180 -13.63 7.92 -5.50
C LYS A 180 -12.92 8.70 -4.39
N ILE A 181 -12.15 8.00 -3.55
CA ILE A 181 -11.38 8.62 -2.46
C ILE A 181 -10.33 9.58 -3.03
N ASP A 182 -9.58 9.17 -4.04
CA ASP A 182 -8.55 10.00 -4.68
C ASP A 182 -9.16 11.30 -5.27
N LYS A 183 -10.32 11.21 -5.90
CA LYS A 183 -11.06 12.39 -6.39
C LYS A 183 -11.45 13.34 -5.26
N ILE A 184 -11.91 12.81 -4.13
CA ILE A 184 -12.28 13.64 -2.96
C ILE A 184 -11.01 14.32 -2.39
N ILE A 185 -9.90 13.59 -2.28
CA ILE A 185 -8.62 14.14 -1.82
C ILE A 185 -8.15 15.28 -2.73
N ASP A 186 -8.25 15.12 -4.05
CA ASP A 186 -7.88 16.17 -5.02
C ASP A 186 -8.76 17.42 -4.87
N ILE A 187 -10.08 17.25 -4.76
CA ILE A 187 -11.02 18.34 -4.54
C ILE A 187 -10.70 19.11 -3.25
N GLU A 188 -10.55 18.41 -2.14
CA GLU A 188 -10.26 19.04 -0.85
C GLU A 188 -8.85 19.68 -0.82
N SER A 189 -7.89 19.12 -1.50
CA SER A 189 -6.55 19.69 -1.65
C SER A 189 -6.61 21.04 -2.40
N ARG A 190 -7.35 21.11 -3.50
CA ARG A 190 -7.59 22.37 -4.25
C ARG A 190 -8.35 23.39 -3.38
N ARG A 191 -9.35 22.94 -2.64
CA ARG A 191 -10.10 23.80 -1.70
C ARG A 191 -9.19 24.42 -0.65
N ILE A 192 -8.26 23.65 -0.08
CA ILE A 192 -7.27 24.15 0.89
C ILE A 192 -6.38 25.24 0.25
N VAL A 193 -5.94 25.06 -1.00
CA VAL A 193 -5.13 26.07 -1.71
C VAL A 193 -5.93 27.36 -1.86
N LEU A 194 -7.16 27.30 -2.39
CA LEU A 194 -8.02 28.46 -2.58
C LEU A 194 -8.34 29.18 -1.27
N LEU A 195 -8.57 28.45 -0.18
CA LEU A 195 -8.80 29.06 1.15
C LEU A 195 -7.54 29.78 1.68
N LYS A 196 -6.35 29.25 1.42
CA LYS A 196 -5.08 29.93 1.74
C LYS A 196 -4.91 31.22 0.93
N GLU A 197 -5.23 31.20 -0.36
CA GLU A 197 -5.17 32.38 -1.22
C GLU A 197 -6.19 33.44 -0.77
N LEU A 198 -7.44 33.03 -0.49
CA LEU A 198 -8.47 33.92 0.04
C LEU A 198 -8.02 34.57 1.36
N ARG A 199 -7.51 33.78 2.30
CA ARG A 199 -6.97 34.28 3.57
C ARG A 199 -5.87 35.32 3.33
N GLN A 200 -4.94 35.06 2.42
CA GLN A 200 -3.86 36.00 2.10
C GLN A 200 -4.39 37.30 1.47
N SER A 201 -5.37 37.18 0.56
CA SER A 201 -6.04 38.32 -0.06
C SER A 201 -6.76 39.18 0.97
N LEU A 202 -7.53 38.57 1.89
CA LEU A 202 -8.22 39.29 2.96
C LEU A 202 -7.23 40.06 3.86
N ILE A 203 -6.16 39.41 4.30
CA ILE A 203 -5.10 40.04 5.10
C ILE A 203 -4.54 41.26 4.35
N SER A 204 -4.18 41.07 3.07
CA SER A 204 -3.63 42.17 2.25
C SER A 204 -4.61 43.34 2.11
N ASN A 205 -5.89 43.05 1.84
CA ASN A 205 -6.91 44.10 1.66
C ASN A 205 -7.18 44.88 2.94
N VAL A 206 -7.19 44.22 4.07
CA VAL A 206 -7.34 44.89 5.39
C VAL A 206 -6.11 45.74 5.71
N VAL A 207 -4.90 45.18 5.60
CA VAL A 207 -3.66 45.87 5.91
C VAL A 207 -3.39 47.10 5.01
N THR A 208 -3.81 46.99 3.74
CA THR A 208 -3.68 48.08 2.75
C THR A 208 -4.86 49.08 2.79
N GLY A 209 -5.80 48.93 3.72
CA GLY A 209 -6.96 49.82 3.86
C GLY A 209 -8.01 49.73 2.76
N LYS A 210 -7.97 48.69 1.93
CA LYS A 210 -8.99 48.43 0.90
C LYS A 210 -10.30 47.93 1.48
N VAL A 211 -10.28 47.32 2.65
CA VAL A 211 -11.43 46.87 3.43
C VAL A 211 -11.38 47.52 4.81
N ASP A 212 -12.44 48.24 5.14
CA ASP A 212 -12.60 48.88 6.46
C ASP A 212 -13.28 47.90 7.43
N ILE A 213 -12.57 47.49 8.47
CA ILE A 213 -13.06 46.54 9.51
C ILE A 213 -13.43 47.25 10.82
N ARG A 214 -13.45 48.59 10.90
CA ARG A 214 -13.71 49.29 12.16
C ARG A 214 -15.07 49.03 12.77
N ASN A 215 -16.03 48.54 11.96
CA ASN A 215 -17.39 48.25 12.41
C ASN A 215 -17.68 46.73 12.47
N GLU A 216 -16.68 45.87 12.23
CA GLU A 216 -16.87 44.45 12.38
C GLU A 216 -16.68 44.03 13.84
N VAL A 217 -17.73 43.50 14.45
CA VAL A 217 -17.68 42.92 15.80
C VAL A 217 -16.94 41.58 15.67
N LEU A 218 -15.78 41.50 16.33
CA LEU A 218 -15.05 40.23 16.50
C LEU A 218 -15.94 39.33 17.38
N ALA A 219 -16.51 38.29 16.75
CA ALA A 219 -17.26 37.24 17.44
C ALA A 219 -16.31 36.17 18.01
#